data_c9eb34ef375e868f0bbb8f946bf53f61
#
_entry.id   c9eb34ef375e868f0bbb8f946bf53f61
#
_cell.length_a   1.000
_cell.length_b   1.000
_cell.length_c   1.000
_cell.angle_alpha   90.00
_cell.angle_beta   90.00
_cell.angle_gamma   90.00
#
_symmetry.space_group_name_H-M   'P 1'
#
loop_
_entity.id
_entity.type
_entity.pdbx_description
1 polymer ?
#
loop_
_entity_poly.entity_id
_entity_poly.type
_entity_poly.pdbx_seq_one_letter_code
_entity_poly.pdbx_strand_id
1 'polypeptide(L)'
;MVELMISAPASGSGKTVLACALLAALKDRGLDPCAFKCGPDYIDPMFHRSALGVDSHNLDLFLAGEDRVRGLYRRYGGGRGSIVAEGAMGFYDGLGGTTDRASAWHTAHTLDLPGLMAGRPKGASLTLAAQIRGLTAFRTPS
;
A
#
# COMPACT_ATOMS: atom_id res chain seq x y z
N MET A 1 -12.93 -5.38 10.72
CA MET A 1 -11.90 -4.35 10.42
C MET A 1 -11.42 -4.58 9.00
N VAL A 2 -11.23 -3.55 8.19
CA VAL A 2 -10.66 -3.65 6.84
C VAL A 2 -9.21 -3.21 6.92
N GLU A 3 -8.29 -4.11 6.59
CA GLU A 3 -6.85 -3.81 6.53
C GLU A 3 -6.32 -4.32 5.20
N LEU A 4 -5.69 -3.47 4.41
CA LEU A 4 -5.15 -3.86 3.11
C LEU A 4 -4.01 -2.96 2.63
N MET A 5 -3.21 -3.50 1.70
CA MET A 5 -2.18 -2.77 0.96
C MET A 5 -2.63 -2.55 -0.48
N ILE A 6 -2.78 -1.29 -0.89
CA ILE A 6 -2.97 -0.94 -2.31
C ILE A 6 -1.62 -0.96 -2.99
N SER A 7 -1.49 -1.75 -4.03
CA SER A 7 -0.28 -1.86 -4.82
C SER A 7 -0.58 -1.89 -6.32
N ALA A 8 0.44 -1.99 -7.15
CA ALA A 8 0.31 -2.01 -8.60
C ALA A 8 1.53 -2.67 -9.25
N PRO A 9 1.42 -3.07 -10.54
CA PRO A 9 2.56 -3.57 -11.30
C PRO A 9 3.64 -2.52 -11.54
N ALA A 10 3.27 -1.23 -11.54
CA ALA A 10 4.20 -0.12 -11.84
C ALA A 10 3.72 1.21 -11.25
N SER A 11 4.61 2.20 -11.23
CA SER A 11 4.23 3.60 -10.97
C SER A 11 3.22 4.12 -11.99
N GLY A 12 2.42 5.12 -11.62
CA GLY A 12 1.43 5.72 -12.51
C GLY A 12 0.19 4.85 -12.77
N SER A 13 0.01 3.73 -12.07
CA SER A 13 -1.13 2.81 -12.22
C SER A 13 -2.40 3.26 -11.49
N GLY A 14 -2.38 4.41 -10.81
CA GLY A 14 -3.56 4.96 -10.13
C GLY A 14 -3.69 4.57 -8.66
N LYS A 15 -2.63 4.05 -8.02
CA LYS A 15 -2.63 3.69 -6.59
C LYS A 15 -3.14 4.82 -5.69
N THR A 16 -2.56 6.00 -5.82
CA THR A 16 -2.88 7.16 -4.96
C THR A 16 -4.34 7.60 -5.13
N VAL A 17 -4.84 7.63 -6.38
CA VAL A 17 -6.26 7.96 -6.63
C VAL A 17 -7.18 6.93 -5.98
N LEU A 18 -6.87 5.64 -6.12
CA LEU A 18 -7.65 4.56 -5.51
C LEU A 18 -7.58 4.63 -3.98
N ALA A 19 -6.39 4.88 -3.41
CA ALA A 19 -6.20 5.03 -1.96
C ALA A 19 -7.04 6.19 -1.41
N CYS A 20 -6.97 7.36 -2.04
CA CYS A 20 -7.75 8.53 -1.63
C CYS A 20 -9.26 8.27 -1.72
N ALA A 21 -9.72 7.67 -2.81
CA ALA A 21 -11.15 7.33 -2.99
C ALA A 21 -11.64 6.33 -1.92
N LEU A 22 -10.84 5.31 -1.64
CA LEU A 22 -11.17 4.32 -0.61
C LEU A 22 -11.18 4.93 0.79
N LEU A 23 -10.16 5.74 1.13
CA LEU A 23 -10.09 6.44 2.42
C LEU A 23 -11.30 7.37 2.63
N ALA A 24 -11.67 8.14 1.61
CA ALA A 24 -12.85 8.99 1.65
C ALA A 24 -14.12 8.15 1.87
N ALA A 25 -14.31 7.08 1.11
CA ALA A 25 -15.47 6.20 1.22
C ALA A 25 -15.57 5.49 2.58
N LEU A 26 -14.44 5.09 3.16
CA LEU A 26 -14.39 4.48 4.51
C LEU A 26 -14.76 5.51 5.58
N LYS A 27 -14.23 6.73 5.46
CA LYS A 27 -14.53 7.84 6.37
C LYS A 27 -16.01 8.22 6.32
N ASP A 28 -16.58 8.35 5.12
CA ASP A 28 -18.01 8.69 4.95
C ASP A 28 -18.93 7.62 5.56
N ARG A 29 -18.46 6.39 5.66
CA ARG A 29 -19.17 5.29 6.35
C ARG A 29 -18.91 5.21 7.85
N GLY A 30 -18.15 6.14 8.41
CA GLY A 30 -17.82 6.16 9.85
C GLY A 30 -16.85 5.05 10.28
N LEU A 31 -16.05 4.52 9.36
CA LEU A 31 -15.13 3.40 9.64
C LEU A 31 -13.73 3.85 10.10
N ASP A 32 -13.59 5.07 10.59
CA ASP A 32 -12.36 5.64 11.17
C ASP A 32 -11.07 5.14 10.48
N PRO A 33 -10.82 5.50 9.22
CA PRO A 33 -9.66 5.02 8.49
C PRO A 33 -8.35 5.66 8.98
N CYS A 34 -7.28 4.85 9.00
CA CYS A 34 -5.90 5.30 9.10
C CYS A 34 -5.17 4.94 7.81
N ALA A 35 -4.40 5.87 7.27
CA ALA A 35 -3.61 5.65 6.06
C ALA A 35 -2.13 5.43 6.39
N PHE A 36 -1.49 4.56 5.62
CA PHE A 36 -0.04 4.41 5.63
C PHE A 36 0.50 4.51 4.21
N LYS A 37 1.65 5.17 4.05
CA LYS A 37 2.39 5.22 2.79
C LYS A 37 3.72 4.50 2.93
N CYS A 38 4.02 3.57 2.03
CA CYS A 38 5.34 2.94 1.98
C CYS A 38 6.39 3.94 1.50
N GLY A 39 7.53 3.93 2.18
CA GLY A 39 8.65 4.82 1.87
C GLY A 39 8.55 6.23 2.46
N PRO A 40 9.56 7.08 2.22
CA PRO A 40 9.67 8.42 2.78
C PRO A 40 8.90 9.45 1.93
N ASP A 41 7.59 9.30 1.82
CA ASP A 41 6.71 10.18 1.06
C ASP A 41 6.07 11.21 1.99
N TYR A 42 6.18 12.50 1.66
CA TYR A 42 5.56 13.58 2.41
C TYR A 42 4.26 14.10 1.78
N ILE A 43 4.12 13.96 0.47
CA ILE A 43 3.02 14.56 -0.29
C ILE A 43 1.71 13.81 0.00
N ASP A 44 1.69 12.50 -0.15
CA ASP A 44 0.48 11.70 0.04
C ASP A 44 -0.03 11.76 1.48
N PRO A 45 0.79 11.56 2.54
CA PRO A 45 0.34 11.71 3.91
C PRO A 45 -0.16 13.12 4.24
N MET A 46 0.45 14.15 3.68
CA MET A 46 0.00 15.54 3.88
C MET A 46 -1.36 15.76 3.22
N PHE A 47 -1.57 15.26 1.99
CA PHE A 47 -2.84 15.33 1.30
C PHE A 47 -3.95 14.58 2.05
N HIS A 48 -3.67 13.36 2.54
CA HIS A 48 -4.63 12.59 3.32
C HIS A 48 -5.12 13.37 4.56
N ARG A 49 -4.19 14.01 5.27
CA ARG A 49 -4.55 14.81 6.46
C ARG A 49 -5.29 16.10 6.11
N SER A 50 -4.79 16.87 5.14
CA SER A 50 -5.32 18.20 4.84
C SER A 50 -6.61 18.17 4.03
N ALA A 51 -6.70 17.29 3.02
CA ALA A 51 -7.83 17.23 2.10
C ALA A 51 -8.91 16.23 2.54
N LEU A 52 -8.51 15.08 3.08
CA LEU A 52 -9.44 14.02 3.48
C LEU A 52 -9.73 14.04 5.00
N GLY A 53 -8.90 14.73 5.80
CA GLY A 53 -8.99 14.67 7.26
C GLY A 53 -8.80 13.24 7.80
N VAL A 54 -7.89 12.49 7.19
CA VAL A 54 -7.53 11.11 7.57
C VAL A 54 -6.10 11.10 8.08
N ASP A 55 -5.88 10.52 9.26
CA ASP A 55 -4.54 10.32 9.79
C ASP A 55 -3.70 9.46 8.83
N SER A 56 -2.49 9.91 8.56
CA SER A 56 -1.62 9.23 7.60
C SER A 56 -0.16 9.28 8.04
N HIS A 57 0.53 8.15 7.93
CA HIS A 57 1.90 7.96 8.40
C HIS A 57 2.74 7.21 7.36
N ASN A 58 4.07 7.32 7.48
CA ASN A 58 4.98 6.59 6.61
C ASN A 58 5.41 5.28 7.26
N LEU A 59 5.55 4.24 6.42
CA LEU A 59 6.17 2.97 6.77
C LEU A 59 7.37 2.76 5.84
N ASP A 60 8.56 2.95 6.36
CA ASP A 60 9.79 2.83 5.58
C ASP A 60 10.68 1.72 6.15
N LEU A 61 10.69 0.56 5.50
CA LEU A 61 11.50 -0.58 5.89
C LEU A 61 12.99 -0.35 5.73
N PHE A 62 13.40 0.51 4.78
CA PHE A 62 14.80 0.80 4.56
C PHE A 62 15.39 1.64 5.70
N LEU A 63 14.70 2.70 6.10
CA LEU A 63 15.16 3.62 7.14
C LEU A 63 14.89 3.10 8.55
N ALA A 64 13.77 2.46 8.76
CA ALA A 64 13.31 2.10 10.10
C ALA A 64 13.55 0.62 10.48
N GLY A 65 13.58 -0.28 9.50
CA GLY A 65 13.61 -1.72 9.74
C GLY A 65 12.24 -2.30 10.15
N GLU A 66 12.14 -3.63 10.11
CA GLU A 66 10.86 -4.34 10.27
C GLU A 66 10.22 -4.13 11.66
N ASP A 67 10.98 -4.25 12.74
CA ASP A 67 10.43 -4.15 14.11
C ASP A 67 9.83 -2.77 14.37
N ARG A 68 10.50 -1.73 13.90
CA ARG A 68 10.01 -0.36 14.05
C ARG A 68 8.80 -0.10 13.15
N VAL A 69 8.78 -0.64 11.94
CA VAL A 69 7.60 -0.58 11.04
C VAL A 69 6.41 -1.28 11.68
N ARG A 70 6.56 -2.48 12.24
CA ARG A 70 5.51 -3.16 13.01
C ARG A 70 5.05 -2.32 14.21
N GLY A 71 5.98 -1.69 14.92
CA GLY A 71 5.68 -0.80 16.06
C GLY A 71 4.86 0.42 15.65
N LEU A 72 5.24 1.10 14.55
CA LEU A 72 4.51 2.25 14.01
C LEU A 72 3.11 1.86 13.53
N TYR A 73 3.01 0.73 12.82
CA TYR A 73 1.73 0.21 12.33
C TYR A 73 0.76 -0.05 13.49
N ARG A 74 1.20 -0.75 14.55
CA ARG A 74 0.38 -1.00 15.73
C ARG A 74 0.02 0.28 16.48
N ARG A 75 0.96 1.21 16.60
CA ARG A 75 0.76 2.46 17.33
C ARG A 75 -0.31 3.34 16.70
N TYR A 76 -0.29 3.50 15.38
CA TYR A 76 -1.18 4.43 14.67
C TYR A 76 -2.41 3.75 14.06
N GLY A 77 -2.31 2.48 13.74
CA GLY A 77 -3.41 1.68 13.21
C GLY A 77 -4.23 0.95 14.28
N GLY A 78 -3.62 0.70 15.46
CA GLY A 78 -4.31 -0.01 16.54
C GLY A 78 -5.55 0.72 17.03
N GLY A 79 -6.68 0.02 17.08
CA GLY A 79 -7.97 0.58 17.49
C GLY A 79 -8.73 1.34 16.39
N ARG A 80 -8.18 1.48 15.20
CA ARG A 80 -8.88 2.07 14.04
C ARG A 80 -9.91 1.10 13.46
N GLY A 81 -10.94 1.65 12.84
CA GLY A 81 -11.97 0.84 12.18
C GLY A 81 -11.53 0.27 10.85
N SER A 82 -10.55 0.90 10.19
CA SER A 82 -9.95 0.42 8.94
C SER A 82 -8.54 0.97 8.73
N ILE A 83 -7.73 0.23 7.98
CA ILE A 83 -6.36 0.61 7.63
C ILE A 83 -6.16 0.43 6.13
N VAL A 84 -5.67 1.47 5.47
CA VAL A 84 -5.28 1.43 4.05
C VAL A 84 -3.81 1.82 3.96
N ALA A 85 -2.97 0.86 3.60
CA ALA A 85 -1.58 1.12 3.23
C ALA A 85 -1.47 1.29 1.71
N GLU A 86 -0.62 2.19 1.24
CA GLU A 86 -0.33 2.38 -0.18
C GLU A 86 1.14 2.10 -0.44
N GLY A 87 1.39 1.18 -1.37
CA GLY A 87 2.73 0.86 -1.85
C GLY A 87 3.33 1.96 -2.72
N ALA A 88 4.64 2.04 -2.72
CA ALA A 88 5.41 2.84 -3.67
C ALA A 88 5.84 1.98 -4.87
N MET A 89 6.00 2.59 -6.04
CA MET A 89 6.49 1.94 -7.27
C MET A 89 5.67 0.70 -7.65
N GLY A 90 6.29 -0.32 -8.27
CA GLY A 90 5.70 -1.63 -8.49
C GLY A 90 5.76 -2.50 -7.23
N PHE A 91 4.90 -3.52 -7.17
CA PHE A 91 4.70 -4.32 -5.96
C PHE A 91 5.99 -4.96 -5.43
N TYR A 92 6.84 -5.46 -6.33
CA TYR A 92 8.11 -6.10 -5.99
C TYR A 92 9.33 -5.19 -6.16
N ASP A 93 9.14 -3.91 -6.56
CA ASP A 93 10.23 -2.98 -6.80
C ASP A 93 10.80 -2.50 -5.45
N GLY A 94 11.94 -3.02 -5.09
CA GLY A 94 12.66 -2.66 -3.88
C GLY A 94 13.96 -1.91 -4.16
N LEU A 95 14.90 -2.02 -3.24
CA LEU A 95 16.17 -1.30 -3.27
C LEU A 95 16.96 -1.57 -4.56
N GLY A 96 17.35 -0.48 -5.23
CA GLY A 96 18.15 -0.55 -6.46
C GLY A 96 17.40 -1.14 -7.67
N GLY A 97 16.10 -1.42 -7.55
CA GLY A 97 15.30 -2.00 -8.63
C GLY A 97 15.62 -3.46 -8.96
N THR A 98 16.47 -4.12 -8.17
CA THR A 98 16.95 -5.49 -8.43
C THR A 98 16.57 -6.49 -7.33
N THR A 99 16.00 -6.01 -6.25
CA THR A 99 15.54 -6.82 -5.12
C THR A 99 14.13 -6.41 -4.70
N ASP A 100 13.44 -7.29 -3.98
CA ASP A 100 12.15 -6.99 -3.35
C ASP A 100 12.30 -6.39 -1.93
N ARG A 101 13.53 -6.20 -1.45
CA ARG A 101 13.81 -5.62 -0.15
C ARG A 101 13.30 -4.17 -0.07
N ALA A 102 12.54 -3.86 0.97
CA ALA A 102 11.87 -2.59 1.19
C ALA A 102 10.83 -2.21 0.11
N SER A 103 10.37 -3.19 -0.68
CA SER A 103 9.26 -3.02 -1.61
C SER A 103 7.90 -2.97 -0.90
N ALA A 104 6.84 -2.69 -1.65
CA ALA A 104 5.47 -2.80 -1.17
C ALA A 104 5.13 -4.24 -0.74
N TRP A 105 5.61 -5.24 -1.49
CA TRP A 105 5.47 -6.66 -1.11
C TRP A 105 6.14 -6.95 0.24
N HIS A 106 7.39 -6.51 0.43
CA HIS A 106 8.09 -6.72 1.70
C HIS A 106 7.35 -6.07 2.88
N THR A 107 6.79 -4.88 2.67
CA THR A 107 5.99 -4.21 3.71
C THR A 107 4.68 -4.97 3.99
N ALA A 108 3.96 -5.39 2.96
CA ALA A 108 2.74 -6.19 3.11
C ALA A 108 3.00 -7.50 3.82
N HIS A 109 4.08 -8.22 3.45
CA HIS A 109 4.52 -9.45 4.08
C HIS A 109 4.90 -9.25 5.56
N THR A 110 5.66 -8.18 5.87
CA THR A 110 6.07 -7.83 7.24
C THR A 110 4.87 -7.58 8.15
N LEU A 111 3.78 -7.02 7.60
CA LEU A 111 2.58 -6.63 8.35
C LEU A 111 1.40 -7.59 8.20
N ASP A 112 1.55 -8.67 7.43
CA ASP A 112 0.50 -9.64 7.11
C ASP A 112 -0.75 -8.96 6.48
N LEU A 113 -0.51 -8.06 5.52
CA LEU A 113 -1.56 -7.30 4.85
C LEU A 113 -1.96 -7.94 3.53
N PRO A 114 -3.24 -8.19 3.28
CA PRO A 114 -3.71 -8.60 1.96
C PRO A 114 -3.49 -7.47 0.95
N GLY A 115 -3.02 -7.85 -0.26
CA GLY A 115 -2.75 -6.93 -1.35
C GLY A 115 -3.97 -6.69 -2.25
N LEU A 116 -4.33 -5.43 -2.47
CA LEU A 116 -5.24 -4.99 -3.53
C LEU A 116 -4.44 -4.43 -4.70
N MET A 117 -4.47 -5.12 -5.84
CA MET A 117 -3.66 -4.75 -7.00
C MET A 117 -4.42 -3.80 -7.93
N ALA A 118 -3.96 -2.55 -8.01
CA ALA A 118 -4.46 -1.58 -8.99
C ALA A 118 -3.73 -1.75 -10.33
N GLY A 119 -4.48 -1.88 -11.41
CA GLY A 119 -3.90 -2.06 -12.73
C GLY A 119 -4.64 -1.29 -13.82
N ARG A 120 -3.92 -0.92 -14.87
CA ARG A 120 -4.50 -0.34 -16.10
C ARG A 120 -4.34 -1.34 -17.24
N PRO A 121 -5.41 -1.98 -17.71
CA PRO A 121 -5.35 -2.99 -18.77
C PRO A 121 -5.24 -2.34 -20.17
N LYS A 122 -4.54 -1.20 -20.29
CA LYS A 122 -4.43 -0.48 -21.56
C LYS A 122 -3.61 -1.31 -22.57
N GLY A 123 -4.22 -1.63 -23.70
CA GLY A 123 -3.56 -2.37 -24.77
C GLY A 123 -3.32 -3.85 -24.49
N ALA A 124 -3.94 -4.40 -23.44
CA ALA A 124 -3.83 -5.82 -23.09
C ALA A 124 -5.22 -6.45 -22.90
N SER A 125 -5.36 -7.70 -23.30
CA SER A 125 -6.55 -8.54 -23.04
C SER A 125 -6.15 -9.81 -22.29
N LEU A 126 -5.97 -10.94 -22.95
CA LEU A 126 -5.55 -12.17 -22.29
C LEU A 126 -4.16 -12.07 -21.64
N THR A 127 -3.26 -11.23 -22.19
CA THR A 127 -1.94 -10.96 -21.60
C THR A 127 -2.04 -10.40 -20.18
N LEU A 128 -3.12 -9.66 -19.86
CA LEU A 128 -3.36 -9.17 -18.50
C LEU A 128 -3.51 -10.33 -17.49
N ALA A 129 -4.17 -11.42 -17.89
CA ALA A 129 -4.28 -12.60 -17.03
C ALA A 129 -2.91 -13.23 -16.70
N ALA A 130 -1.99 -13.26 -17.67
CA ALA A 130 -0.63 -13.72 -17.45
C ALA A 130 0.15 -12.81 -16.50
N GLN A 131 -0.02 -11.48 -16.62
CA GLN A 131 0.59 -10.52 -15.69
C GLN A 131 0.05 -10.69 -14.26
N ILE A 132 -1.27 -10.80 -14.09
CA ILE A 132 -1.88 -11.03 -12.79
C ILE A 132 -1.37 -12.33 -12.18
N ARG A 133 -1.34 -13.42 -12.96
CA ARG A 133 -0.81 -14.71 -12.50
C ARG A 133 0.67 -14.61 -12.10
N GLY A 134 1.49 -13.90 -12.87
CA GLY A 134 2.88 -13.66 -12.52
C GLY A 134 3.01 -12.90 -11.19
N LEU A 135 2.26 -11.84 -11.01
CA LEU A 135 2.27 -11.05 -9.78
C LEU A 135 1.82 -11.84 -8.54
N THR A 136 0.84 -12.71 -8.69
CA THR A 136 0.32 -13.53 -7.57
C THR A 136 1.17 -14.76 -7.26
N ALA A 137 2.01 -15.21 -8.19
CA ALA A 137 2.81 -16.41 -8.04
C ALA A 137 4.31 -16.15 -7.89
N PHE A 138 4.78 -14.92 -8.08
CA PHE A 138 6.21 -14.59 -8.07
C PHE A 138 6.87 -14.77 -6.71
N ARG A 139 6.15 -14.47 -5.65
CA ARG A 139 6.53 -14.78 -4.26
C ARG A 139 5.38 -15.53 -3.62
N THR A 140 5.69 -16.41 -2.70
CA THR A 140 4.66 -17.10 -1.93
C THR A 140 3.80 -16.05 -1.23
N PRO A 141 2.47 -16.07 -1.40
CA PRO A 141 1.60 -15.20 -0.63
C PRO A 141 1.82 -15.49 0.86
N SER A 142 1.97 -14.47 1.63
CA SER A 142 1.85 -14.54 3.08
C SER A 142 0.40 -14.68 3.45
#